data_32a4fed7900c340e9edf3e34480720ea
#
_entry.id   32a4fed7900c340e9edf3e34480720ea
#
_cell.length_a   1.000
_cell.length_b   1.000
_cell.length_c   1.000
_cell.angle_alpha   90.00
_cell.angle_beta   90.00
_cell.angle_gamma   90.00
#
_symmetry.space_group_name_H-M   'P 1'
#
loop_
_entity.id
_entity.type
_entity.pdbx_description
1 polymer ?
#
loop_
_entity_poly.entity_id
_entity_poly.type
_entity_poly.pdbx_seq_one_letter_code
_entity_poly.pdbx_strand_id
1 'polypeptide(L)'
;MDDVSTNLRTLSEKIFNNAVKWLEENLEYFDLTIKRKTATDDLQFKSFIELLFMMNMFYPRQLFSIETSDKIVKLEKKVLHNVSFSSYFFKDPTLISGIQEIIHFNNNFDVHDLLSRNELEHFKNMIHAKMDILAQRTPYRLLDATYSMYKANVETNLASRKYYYDLTVLPEKDFNYLYISDSSAYSITHSLFYITDMGREKPKFLDYATINKVLNNMIIFYSCKNNMDIMGECL
;
A
#
# COMPACT_ATOMS: atom_id res chain seq x y z
N MET A 1 -14.08 -15.19 28.56
CA MET A 1 -13.58 -14.20 27.55
C MET A 1 -12.19 -14.55 27.02
N ASP A 2 -11.35 -15.19 27.81
CA ASP A 2 -9.95 -15.51 27.42
C ASP A 2 -9.81 -16.55 26.29
N ASP A 3 -10.77 -17.45 26.16
CA ASP A 3 -10.71 -18.54 25.15
C ASP A 3 -10.94 -18.02 23.70
N VAL A 4 -11.86 -17.08 23.51
CA VAL A 4 -12.14 -16.51 22.18
C VAL A 4 -10.97 -15.65 21.67
N SER A 5 -10.34 -14.86 22.55
CA SER A 5 -9.21 -14.01 22.17
C SER A 5 -7.98 -14.86 21.82
N THR A 6 -7.75 -15.96 22.53
CA THR A 6 -6.68 -16.92 22.27
C THR A 6 -6.89 -17.63 20.93
N ASN A 7 -8.11 -18.04 20.63
CA ASN A 7 -8.46 -18.70 19.37
C ASN A 7 -8.29 -17.76 18.17
N LEU A 8 -8.69 -16.47 18.28
CA LEU A 8 -8.51 -15.47 17.22
C LEU A 8 -7.04 -15.19 16.97
N ARG A 9 -6.22 -15.06 18.01
CA ARG A 9 -4.78 -14.86 17.89
C ARG A 9 -4.11 -16.02 17.16
N THR A 10 -4.41 -17.25 17.57
CA THR A 10 -3.88 -18.47 16.94
C THR A 10 -4.26 -18.56 15.46
N LEU A 11 -5.51 -18.19 15.13
CA LEU A 11 -5.99 -18.17 13.75
C LEU A 11 -5.24 -17.11 12.93
N SER A 12 -5.07 -15.90 13.45
CA SER A 12 -4.33 -14.82 12.78
C SER A 12 -2.87 -15.20 12.52
N GLU A 13 -2.20 -15.80 13.51
CA GLU A 13 -0.84 -16.30 13.36
C GLU A 13 -0.74 -17.39 12.27
N LYS A 14 -1.70 -18.30 12.22
CA LYS A 14 -1.76 -19.35 11.18
C LYS A 14 -1.97 -18.75 9.79
N ILE A 15 -2.89 -17.79 9.64
CA ILE A 15 -3.14 -17.11 8.36
C ILE A 15 -1.88 -16.38 7.91
N PHE A 16 -1.24 -15.63 8.80
CA PHE A 16 -0.01 -14.91 8.50
C PHE A 16 1.11 -15.86 8.06
N ASN A 17 1.36 -16.92 8.80
CA ASN A 17 2.41 -17.91 8.46
C ASN A 17 2.14 -18.59 7.11
N ASN A 18 0.89 -18.90 6.79
CA ASN A 18 0.53 -19.44 5.49
C ASN A 18 0.76 -18.43 4.35
N ALA A 19 0.45 -17.15 4.58
CA ALA A 19 0.69 -16.09 3.61
C ALA A 19 2.19 -15.88 3.36
N VAL A 20 3.02 -15.87 4.42
CA VAL A 20 4.47 -15.78 4.30
C VAL A 20 5.04 -16.98 3.55
N LYS A 21 4.61 -18.19 3.88
CA LYS A 21 5.03 -19.40 3.17
C LYS A 21 4.66 -19.34 1.69
N TRP A 22 3.42 -18.96 1.37
CA TRP A 22 2.99 -18.78 -0.01
C TRP A 22 3.87 -17.76 -0.74
N LEU A 23 4.16 -16.64 -0.10
CA LEU A 23 5.02 -15.60 -0.65
C LEU A 23 6.40 -16.14 -0.99
N GLU A 24 7.03 -16.88 -0.05
CA GLU A 24 8.36 -17.48 -0.25
C GLU A 24 8.39 -18.47 -1.42
N GLU A 25 7.33 -19.28 -1.57
CA GLU A 25 7.19 -20.25 -2.64
C GLU A 25 6.89 -19.62 -4.00
N ASN A 26 6.43 -18.34 -4.01
CA ASN A 26 5.93 -17.66 -5.20
C ASN A 26 6.61 -16.30 -5.48
N LEU A 27 7.80 -16.04 -4.94
CA LEU A 27 8.53 -14.77 -5.16
C LEU A 27 8.75 -14.43 -6.63
N GLU A 28 8.85 -15.43 -7.51
CA GLU A 28 8.98 -15.20 -8.94
C GLU A 28 7.78 -14.46 -9.55
N TYR A 29 6.60 -14.46 -8.89
CA TYR A 29 5.43 -13.71 -9.34
C TYR A 29 5.64 -12.19 -9.29
N PHE A 30 6.55 -11.74 -8.49
CA PHE A 30 6.90 -10.33 -8.29
C PHE A 30 8.11 -9.90 -9.11
N ASP A 31 8.74 -10.81 -9.85
CA ASP A 31 9.93 -10.54 -10.64
C ASP A 31 9.59 -9.90 -11.99
N LEU A 32 9.82 -8.60 -12.12
CA LEU A 32 9.57 -7.83 -13.33
C LEU A 32 10.52 -8.17 -14.49
N THR A 33 11.60 -8.90 -14.23
CA THR A 33 12.52 -9.34 -15.29
C THR A 33 11.96 -10.54 -16.07
N ILE A 34 10.94 -11.19 -15.54
CA ILE A 34 10.27 -12.36 -16.15
C ILE A 34 8.97 -11.89 -16.80
N LYS A 35 8.95 -11.84 -18.14
CA LYS A 35 7.71 -11.52 -18.88
C LYS A 35 6.70 -12.66 -18.78
N ARG A 36 5.49 -12.34 -18.32
CA ARG A 36 4.40 -13.31 -18.19
C ARG A 36 3.40 -13.16 -19.32
N LYS A 37 2.96 -14.27 -19.86
CA LYS A 37 1.94 -14.30 -20.92
C LYS A 37 0.55 -13.88 -20.46
N THR A 38 0.28 -13.94 -19.15
CA THR A 38 -1.05 -13.77 -18.55
C THR A 38 -1.25 -12.45 -17.79
N ALA A 39 -0.20 -11.66 -17.61
CA ALA A 39 -0.27 -10.40 -16.91
C ALA A 39 0.24 -9.25 -17.80
N THR A 40 -0.41 -8.10 -17.71
CA THR A 40 0.09 -6.86 -18.30
C THR A 40 1.31 -6.37 -17.51
N ASP A 41 2.21 -5.62 -18.17
CA ASP A 41 3.38 -5.02 -17.51
C ASP A 41 2.96 -4.18 -16.29
N ASP A 42 1.81 -3.50 -16.36
CA ASP A 42 1.30 -2.65 -15.28
C ASP A 42 0.85 -3.47 -14.06
N LEU A 43 0.22 -4.63 -14.27
CA LEU A 43 -0.16 -5.53 -13.18
C LEU A 43 1.05 -6.15 -12.49
N GLN A 44 2.08 -6.52 -13.25
CA GLN A 44 3.33 -7.03 -12.67
C GLN A 44 4.02 -5.93 -11.85
N PHE A 45 4.10 -4.71 -12.40
CA PHE A 45 4.65 -3.56 -11.67
C PHE A 45 3.88 -3.30 -10.37
N LYS A 46 2.54 -3.26 -10.44
CA LYS A 46 1.69 -3.08 -9.26
C LYS A 46 2.00 -4.15 -8.21
N SER A 47 2.04 -5.42 -8.58
CA SER A 47 2.33 -6.52 -7.65
C SER A 47 3.70 -6.37 -6.99
N PHE A 48 4.73 -5.98 -7.75
CA PHE A 48 6.06 -5.72 -7.20
C PHE A 48 6.04 -4.57 -6.17
N ILE A 49 5.38 -3.45 -6.49
CA ILE A 49 5.27 -2.31 -5.56
C ILE A 49 4.46 -2.69 -4.30
N GLU A 50 3.41 -3.48 -4.43
CA GLU A 50 2.64 -3.98 -3.28
C GLU A 50 3.47 -4.89 -2.38
N LEU A 51 4.39 -5.70 -2.95
CA LEU A 51 5.36 -6.46 -2.16
C LEU A 51 6.27 -5.54 -1.36
N LEU A 52 6.85 -4.50 -1.98
CA LEU A 52 7.71 -3.55 -1.28
C LEU A 52 6.94 -2.77 -0.21
N PHE A 53 5.72 -2.34 -0.52
CA PHE A 53 4.85 -1.67 0.44
C PHE A 53 4.59 -2.55 1.67
N MET A 54 4.27 -3.82 1.46
CA MET A 54 4.08 -4.79 2.54
C MET A 54 5.37 -4.94 3.38
N MET A 55 6.53 -5.04 2.75
CA MET A 55 7.81 -5.12 3.46
C MET A 55 8.09 -3.85 4.27
N ASN A 56 7.86 -2.68 3.70
CA ASN A 56 7.99 -1.40 4.37
C ASN A 56 7.07 -1.30 5.61
N MET A 57 5.85 -1.81 5.47
CA MET A 57 4.86 -1.82 6.55
C MET A 57 5.29 -2.73 7.72
N PHE A 58 5.88 -3.88 7.41
CA PHE A 58 6.26 -4.87 8.42
C PHE A 58 7.68 -4.72 8.95
N TYR A 59 8.55 -4.00 8.26
CA TYR A 59 9.95 -3.79 8.65
C TYR A 59 10.13 -3.40 10.13
N PRO A 60 9.41 -2.42 10.67
CA PRO A 60 9.60 -2.01 12.07
C PRO A 60 9.21 -3.09 13.09
N ARG A 61 8.42 -4.08 12.68
CA ARG A 61 7.91 -5.16 13.55
C ARG A 61 8.73 -6.45 13.42
N GLN A 62 9.65 -6.51 12.49
CA GLN A 62 10.47 -7.69 12.19
C GLN A 62 9.63 -8.98 12.07
N LEU A 63 8.49 -8.90 11.38
CA LEU A 63 7.54 -10.00 11.27
C LEU A 63 7.99 -11.09 10.29
N PHE A 64 8.91 -10.77 9.39
CA PHE A 64 9.53 -11.73 8.48
C PHE A 64 10.82 -12.28 9.06
N SER A 65 11.13 -13.53 8.71
CA SER A 65 12.45 -14.09 8.99
C SER A 65 13.54 -13.31 8.23
N ILE A 66 14.76 -13.37 8.72
CA ILE A 66 15.93 -12.79 8.03
C ILE A 66 16.04 -13.41 6.63
N GLU A 67 15.84 -14.72 6.52
CA GLU A 67 15.91 -15.43 5.24
C GLU A 67 14.88 -14.94 4.22
N THR A 68 13.62 -14.72 4.62
CA THR A 68 12.56 -14.17 3.77
C THR A 68 12.90 -12.76 3.33
N SER A 69 13.32 -11.91 4.26
CA SER A 69 13.74 -10.55 3.98
C SER A 69 14.89 -10.50 2.98
N ASP A 70 15.91 -11.33 3.16
CA ASP A 70 17.06 -11.43 2.25
C ASP A 70 16.67 -11.88 0.84
N LYS A 71 15.71 -12.81 0.71
CA LYS A 71 15.17 -13.23 -0.60
C LYS A 71 14.49 -12.08 -1.32
N ILE A 72 13.69 -11.29 -0.61
CA ILE A 72 12.98 -10.14 -1.18
C ILE A 72 13.96 -9.02 -1.55
N VAL A 73 14.94 -8.72 -0.69
CA VAL A 73 16.00 -7.75 -1.01
C VAL A 73 16.80 -8.18 -2.24
N LYS A 74 17.09 -9.46 -2.41
CA LYS A 74 17.76 -9.98 -3.61
C LYS A 74 16.90 -9.83 -4.86
N LEU A 75 15.60 -10.09 -4.74
CA LEU A 75 14.64 -9.88 -5.83
C LEU A 75 14.59 -8.41 -6.23
N GLU A 76 14.46 -7.51 -5.27
CA GLU A 76 14.43 -6.07 -5.51
C GLU A 76 15.71 -5.62 -6.24
N LYS A 77 16.89 -5.99 -5.73
CA LYS A 77 18.17 -5.68 -6.39
C LYS A 77 18.21 -6.17 -7.84
N LYS A 78 17.75 -7.39 -8.09
CA LYS A 78 17.67 -7.93 -9.44
C LYS A 78 16.75 -7.10 -10.33
N VAL A 79 15.56 -6.75 -9.84
CA VAL A 79 14.57 -5.96 -10.60
C VAL A 79 15.12 -4.57 -10.89
N LEU A 80 15.60 -3.86 -9.88
CA LEU A 80 16.12 -2.49 -10.04
C LEU A 80 17.35 -2.40 -10.95
N HIS A 81 18.16 -3.45 -11.00
CA HIS A 81 19.32 -3.51 -11.90
C HIS A 81 18.93 -3.72 -13.38
N ASN A 82 17.81 -4.42 -13.63
CA ASN A 82 17.45 -4.88 -14.98
C ASN A 82 16.25 -4.16 -15.58
N VAL A 83 15.52 -3.37 -14.81
CA VAL A 83 14.27 -2.71 -15.22
C VAL A 83 14.43 -1.19 -15.07
N SER A 84 14.23 -0.44 -16.17
CA SER A 84 14.16 1.02 -16.12
C SER A 84 12.76 1.46 -15.69
N PHE A 85 12.65 2.06 -14.51
CA PHE A 85 11.38 2.56 -13.96
C PHE A 85 10.90 3.84 -14.65
N SER A 86 11.81 4.63 -15.23
CA SER A 86 11.45 5.83 -15.99
C SER A 86 10.40 5.54 -17.07
N SER A 87 10.48 4.37 -17.72
CA SER A 87 9.53 3.99 -18.76
C SER A 87 8.09 3.81 -18.27
N TYR A 88 7.89 3.39 -17.02
CA TYR A 88 6.56 3.25 -16.41
C TYR A 88 5.94 4.61 -16.11
N PHE A 89 6.74 5.57 -15.61
CA PHE A 89 6.24 6.91 -15.23
C PHE A 89 5.88 7.77 -16.41
N PHE A 90 6.59 7.62 -17.54
CA PHE A 90 6.23 8.30 -18.78
C PHE A 90 4.89 7.82 -19.33
N LYS A 91 4.54 6.54 -19.10
CA LYS A 91 3.27 5.98 -19.53
C LYS A 91 2.12 6.38 -18.60
N ASP A 92 2.36 6.34 -17.30
CA ASP A 92 1.36 6.66 -16.28
C ASP A 92 1.98 7.40 -15.08
N PRO A 93 1.84 8.73 -15.02
CA PRO A 93 2.32 9.52 -13.89
C PRO A 93 1.66 9.15 -12.54
N THR A 94 0.55 8.40 -12.54
CA THR A 94 -0.06 7.94 -11.28
C THR A 94 0.78 6.89 -10.58
N LEU A 95 1.71 6.25 -11.28
CA LEU A 95 2.65 5.27 -10.74
C LEU A 95 3.80 5.90 -9.94
N ILE A 96 3.81 7.24 -9.81
CA ILE A 96 4.84 7.98 -9.05
C ILE A 96 4.96 7.49 -7.60
N SER A 97 3.85 7.00 -7.00
CA SER A 97 3.87 6.38 -5.68
C SER A 97 4.73 5.12 -5.61
N GLY A 98 4.90 4.41 -6.73
CA GLY A 98 5.77 3.24 -6.79
C GLY A 98 7.24 3.54 -6.54
N ILE A 99 7.78 4.66 -7.06
CA ILE A 99 9.16 5.07 -6.74
C ILE A 99 9.32 5.36 -5.26
N GLN A 100 8.33 5.97 -4.65
CA GLN A 100 8.38 6.30 -3.23
C GLN A 100 8.49 5.04 -2.38
N GLU A 101 7.77 3.98 -2.75
CA GLU A 101 7.87 2.69 -2.08
C GLU A 101 9.26 2.06 -2.25
N ILE A 102 9.88 2.21 -3.42
CA ILE A 102 11.26 1.78 -3.66
C ILE A 102 12.24 2.58 -2.79
N ILE A 103 12.12 3.92 -2.76
CA ILE A 103 12.97 4.78 -1.92
C ILE A 103 12.79 4.43 -0.45
N HIS A 104 11.55 4.23 0.00
CA HIS A 104 11.25 3.85 1.38
C HIS A 104 11.85 2.48 1.74
N PHE A 105 11.73 1.51 0.83
CA PHE A 105 12.32 0.18 0.99
C PHE A 105 13.85 0.27 1.08
N ASN A 106 14.49 1.01 0.20
CA ASN A 106 15.94 1.21 0.20
C ASN A 106 16.42 1.82 1.54
N ASN A 107 15.67 2.79 2.07
CA ASN A 107 15.99 3.40 3.35
C ASN A 107 15.84 2.42 4.53
N ASN A 108 14.79 1.57 4.52
CA ASN A 108 14.53 0.60 5.58
C ASN A 108 15.54 -0.54 5.61
N PHE A 109 15.96 -1.03 4.44
CA PHE A 109 16.80 -2.21 4.31
C PHE A 109 18.27 -1.89 4.00
N ASP A 110 18.67 -0.62 4.13
CA ASP A 110 20.03 -0.13 3.88
C ASP A 110 20.55 -0.56 2.49
N VAL A 111 19.67 -0.47 1.50
CA VAL A 111 19.97 -0.83 0.13
C VAL A 111 20.26 0.46 -0.65
N HIS A 112 21.54 0.80 -0.79
CA HIS A 112 21.97 2.02 -1.44
C HIS A 112 22.22 1.81 -2.96
N ASP A 113 22.09 2.89 -3.73
CA ASP A 113 22.49 3.00 -5.15
C ASP A 113 21.71 2.13 -6.15
N LEU A 114 20.52 1.65 -5.81
CA LEU A 114 19.75 0.81 -6.72
C LEU A 114 18.96 1.61 -7.75
N LEU A 115 18.41 2.78 -7.38
CA LEU A 115 17.90 3.70 -8.38
C LEU A 115 19.07 4.48 -8.95
N SER A 116 19.22 4.47 -10.25
CA SER A 116 20.27 5.25 -10.90
C SER A 116 20.12 6.72 -10.56
N ARG A 117 21.24 7.44 -10.51
CA ARG A 117 21.23 8.90 -10.28
C ARG A 117 20.29 9.61 -11.26
N ASN A 118 20.24 9.14 -12.49
CA ASN A 118 19.37 9.70 -13.53
C ASN A 118 17.88 9.48 -13.23
N GLU A 119 17.50 8.32 -12.69
CA GLU A 119 16.11 8.03 -12.31
C GLU A 119 15.67 8.88 -11.12
N LEU A 120 16.51 9.04 -10.10
CA LEU A 120 16.24 9.92 -8.98
C LEU A 120 16.13 11.39 -9.39
N GLU A 121 17.02 11.85 -10.29
CA GLU A 121 16.97 13.21 -10.84
C GLU A 121 15.70 13.41 -11.67
N HIS A 122 15.35 12.43 -12.51
CA HIS A 122 14.11 12.46 -13.27
C HIS A 122 12.88 12.55 -12.35
N PHE A 123 12.83 11.74 -11.31
CA PHE A 123 11.77 11.79 -10.31
C PHE A 123 11.66 13.17 -9.64
N LYS A 124 12.78 13.75 -9.20
CA LYS A 124 12.80 15.11 -8.64
C LYS A 124 12.29 16.15 -9.64
N ASN A 125 12.68 16.04 -10.90
CA ASN A 125 12.20 16.95 -11.96
C ASN A 125 10.69 16.81 -12.18
N MET A 126 10.11 15.61 -12.08
CA MET A 126 8.66 15.41 -12.10
C MET A 126 7.96 16.13 -10.95
N ILE A 127 8.48 16.04 -9.74
CA ILE A 127 7.94 16.77 -8.58
C ILE A 127 8.06 18.29 -8.79
N HIS A 128 9.21 18.78 -9.24
CA HIS A 128 9.38 20.20 -9.57
C HIS A 128 8.42 20.68 -10.66
N ALA A 129 8.12 19.83 -11.64
CA ALA A 129 7.12 20.09 -12.68
C ALA A 129 5.67 19.94 -12.18
N LYS A 130 5.46 19.69 -10.89
CA LYS A 130 4.15 19.49 -10.24
C LYS A 130 3.34 18.33 -10.79
N MET A 131 4.01 17.31 -11.34
CA MET A 131 3.33 16.12 -11.86
C MET A 131 2.62 15.32 -10.76
N ASP A 132 3.06 15.44 -9.51
CA ASP A 132 2.42 14.84 -8.33
C ASP A 132 1.00 15.37 -8.09
N ILE A 133 0.72 16.64 -8.41
CA ILE A 133 -0.62 17.25 -8.27
C ILE A 133 -1.41 17.32 -9.58
N LEU A 134 -0.74 17.25 -10.74
CA LEU A 134 -1.42 17.32 -12.05
C LEU A 134 -2.10 15.99 -12.42
N ALA A 135 -1.66 14.86 -11.88
CA ALA A 135 -2.32 13.59 -12.10
C ALA A 135 -3.70 13.58 -11.43
N GLN A 136 -4.76 13.39 -12.23
CA GLN A 136 -6.11 13.29 -11.69
C GLN A 136 -6.25 12.01 -10.83
N ARG A 137 -6.55 12.20 -9.55
CA ARG A 137 -6.73 11.13 -8.57
C ARG A 137 -7.93 11.39 -7.68
N THR A 138 -8.54 10.32 -7.23
CA THR A 138 -9.55 10.40 -6.16
C THR A 138 -8.91 10.85 -4.84
N PRO A 139 -9.67 11.44 -3.90
CA PRO A 139 -9.14 11.90 -2.62
C PRO A 139 -8.33 10.85 -1.86
N TYR A 140 -8.79 9.61 -1.79
CA TYR A 140 -8.05 8.55 -1.09
C TYR A 140 -6.74 8.17 -1.80
N ARG A 141 -6.66 8.30 -3.14
CA ARG A 141 -5.42 8.11 -3.90
C ARG A 141 -4.45 9.27 -3.75
N LEU A 142 -4.94 10.48 -3.49
CA LEU A 142 -4.10 11.62 -3.10
C LEU A 142 -3.57 11.46 -1.68
N LEU A 143 -4.39 10.92 -0.78
CA LEU A 143 -3.99 10.56 0.58
C LEU A 143 -2.89 9.48 0.57
N ASP A 144 -3.04 8.43 -0.25
CA ASP A 144 -2.03 7.41 -0.53
C ASP A 144 -0.70 8.05 -0.97
N ALA A 145 -0.74 8.83 -2.05
CA ALA A 145 0.46 9.50 -2.57
C ALA A 145 1.15 10.37 -1.52
N THR A 146 0.37 11.14 -0.74
CA THR A 146 0.91 11.99 0.34
C THR A 146 1.54 11.15 1.45
N TYR A 147 0.91 10.03 1.80
CA TYR A 147 1.43 9.09 2.80
C TYR A 147 2.77 8.49 2.33
N SER A 148 2.83 7.99 1.09
CA SER A 148 4.05 7.39 0.53
C SER A 148 5.19 8.42 0.44
N MET A 149 4.91 9.69 0.02
CA MET A 149 5.89 10.79 0.03
C MET A 149 6.45 11.02 1.43
N TYR A 150 5.56 11.11 2.41
CA TYR A 150 5.95 11.30 3.82
C TYR A 150 6.85 10.16 4.31
N LYS A 151 6.48 8.90 4.05
CA LYS A 151 7.26 7.72 4.48
C LYS A 151 8.63 7.65 3.79
N ALA A 152 8.71 8.02 2.52
CA ALA A 152 9.96 8.07 1.77
C ALA A 152 10.84 9.30 2.08
N ASN A 153 10.34 10.24 2.93
CA ASN A 153 10.97 11.51 3.22
C ASN A 153 11.27 12.34 1.94
N VAL A 154 10.27 12.40 1.06
CA VAL A 154 10.34 13.12 -0.22
C VAL A 154 9.48 14.38 -0.14
N GLU A 155 10.05 15.51 -0.57
CA GLU A 155 9.28 16.75 -0.74
C GLU A 155 8.19 16.58 -1.80
N THR A 156 7.04 17.23 -1.58
CA THR A 156 5.87 17.12 -2.45
C THR A 156 5.10 18.43 -2.51
N ASN A 157 4.39 18.65 -3.63
CA ASN A 157 3.44 19.76 -3.76
C ASN A 157 2.03 19.38 -3.27
N LEU A 158 1.82 18.14 -2.85
CA LEU A 158 0.54 17.66 -2.33
C LEU A 158 0.20 18.35 -1.00
N ALA A 159 -1.09 18.52 -0.73
CA ALA A 159 -1.57 19.02 0.56
C ALA A 159 -1.37 17.98 1.67
N SER A 160 -1.68 18.35 2.90
CA SER A 160 -1.54 17.45 4.05
C SER A 160 -2.44 16.23 3.97
N ARG A 161 -2.04 15.12 4.63
CA ARG A 161 -2.87 13.91 4.76
C ARG A 161 -4.28 14.25 5.30
N LYS A 162 -4.37 15.12 6.31
CA LYS A 162 -5.64 15.54 6.91
C LYS A 162 -6.56 16.24 5.90
N TYR A 163 -6.01 17.09 5.04
CA TYR A 163 -6.78 17.76 3.98
C TYR A 163 -7.44 16.75 3.04
N TYR A 164 -6.66 15.79 2.54
CA TYR A 164 -7.23 14.78 1.64
C TYR A 164 -8.18 13.81 2.33
N TYR A 165 -7.92 13.46 3.60
CA TYR A 165 -8.85 12.69 4.41
C TYR A 165 -10.23 13.35 4.49
N ASP A 166 -10.30 14.65 4.70
CA ASP A 166 -11.56 15.39 4.80
C ASP A 166 -12.35 15.41 3.48
N LEU A 167 -11.70 15.10 2.36
CA LEU A 167 -12.32 14.98 1.05
C LEU A 167 -12.76 13.54 0.71
N THR A 168 -12.43 12.57 1.56
CA THR A 168 -12.86 11.16 1.36
C THR A 168 -14.28 10.94 1.83
N VAL A 169 -14.82 9.74 1.59
CA VAL A 169 -16.18 9.35 2.01
C VAL A 169 -16.29 9.14 3.51
N LEU A 170 -15.18 8.84 4.19
CA LEU A 170 -15.18 8.42 5.59
C LEU A 170 -15.70 9.48 6.59
N PRO A 171 -15.49 10.80 6.40
CA PRO A 171 -16.11 11.80 7.26
C PRO A 171 -17.64 11.87 7.17
N GLU A 172 -18.23 11.37 6.09
CA GLU A 172 -19.68 11.29 5.91
C GLU A 172 -20.26 10.25 6.88
N LYS A 173 -21.10 10.69 7.81
CA LYS A 173 -21.61 9.84 8.89
C LYS A 173 -22.80 8.97 8.50
N ASP A 174 -23.57 9.40 7.50
CA ASP A 174 -24.88 8.82 7.16
C ASP A 174 -24.91 8.31 5.71
N PHE A 175 -24.11 7.33 5.36
CA PHE A 175 -24.24 6.67 4.08
C PHE A 175 -24.95 5.32 4.19
N ASN A 176 -25.70 4.98 3.14
CA ASN A 176 -26.44 3.73 3.08
C ASN A 176 -25.54 2.61 2.52
N TYR A 177 -25.21 1.63 3.36
CA TYR A 177 -24.35 0.49 3.01
C TYR A 177 -24.89 -0.35 1.84
N LEU A 178 -26.20 -0.38 1.61
CA LEU A 178 -26.79 -1.12 0.48
C LEU A 178 -26.37 -0.58 -0.88
N TYR A 179 -25.96 0.68 -0.93
CA TYR A 179 -25.51 1.37 -2.15
C TYR A 179 -23.99 1.62 -2.18
N ILE A 180 -23.25 1.04 -1.25
CA ILE A 180 -21.79 1.20 -1.26
C ILE A 180 -21.19 0.47 -2.47
N SER A 181 -20.42 1.20 -3.27
CA SER A 181 -19.61 0.60 -4.33
C SER A 181 -18.28 0.06 -3.78
N ASP A 182 -17.67 -0.87 -4.50
CA ASP A 182 -16.34 -1.37 -4.12
C ASP A 182 -15.32 -0.23 -4.08
N SER A 183 -15.39 0.74 -5.00
CA SER A 183 -14.55 1.93 -4.99
C SER A 183 -14.72 2.79 -3.72
N SER A 184 -15.97 2.92 -3.24
CA SER A 184 -16.25 3.63 -1.99
C SER A 184 -15.74 2.86 -0.78
N ALA A 185 -15.85 1.53 -0.80
CA ALA A 185 -15.32 0.67 0.25
C ALA A 185 -13.79 0.79 0.34
N TYR A 186 -13.08 0.70 -0.79
CA TYR A 186 -11.63 0.95 -0.83
C TYR A 186 -11.28 2.38 -0.40
N SER A 187 -12.10 3.37 -0.73
CA SER A 187 -11.88 4.73 -0.23
C SER A 187 -11.92 4.81 1.29
N ILE A 188 -12.79 4.04 1.93
CA ILE A 188 -12.93 3.98 3.40
C ILE A 188 -11.72 3.29 4.02
N THR A 189 -11.42 2.06 3.61
CA THR A 189 -10.34 1.24 4.20
C THR A 189 -8.97 1.88 3.98
N HIS A 190 -8.66 2.29 2.74
CA HIS A 190 -7.40 2.94 2.42
C HIS A 190 -7.24 4.30 3.12
N SER A 191 -8.32 5.07 3.27
CA SER A 191 -8.25 6.33 4.01
C SER A 191 -7.85 6.09 5.47
N LEU A 192 -8.36 5.01 6.08
CA LEU A 192 -7.97 4.62 7.43
C LEU A 192 -6.51 4.15 7.48
N PHE A 193 -6.08 3.33 6.55
CA PHE A 193 -4.70 2.85 6.50
C PHE A 193 -3.72 4.01 6.49
N TYR A 194 -3.91 4.97 5.59
CA TYR A 194 -2.95 6.05 5.41
C TYR A 194 -3.03 7.14 6.49
N ILE A 195 -4.22 7.41 7.05
CA ILE A 195 -4.35 8.43 8.09
C ILE A 195 -3.90 7.93 9.47
N THR A 196 -3.97 6.63 9.71
CA THR A 196 -3.55 5.97 10.96
C THR A 196 -2.14 5.38 10.89
N ASP A 197 -1.39 5.61 9.82
CA ASP A 197 -0.11 4.92 9.58
C ASP A 197 -0.23 3.40 9.77
N MET A 198 -1.16 2.78 9.05
CA MET A 198 -1.48 1.35 9.16
C MET A 198 -1.79 0.91 10.60
N GLY A 199 -2.59 1.71 11.30
CA GLY A 199 -3.00 1.46 12.67
C GLY A 199 -1.95 1.77 13.76
N ARG A 200 -0.81 2.37 13.40
CA ARG A 200 0.23 2.78 14.37
C ARG A 200 -0.11 4.08 15.08
N GLU A 201 -0.81 4.97 14.39
CA GLU A 201 -1.22 6.27 14.92
C GLU A 201 -2.72 6.25 15.27
N LYS A 202 -3.08 7.03 16.29
CA LYS A 202 -4.49 7.23 16.69
C LYS A 202 -4.85 8.71 16.62
N PRO A 203 -5.09 9.28 15.42
CA PRO A 203 -5.45 10.67 15.27
C PRO A 203 -6.70 11.04 16.08
N LYS A 204 -6.62 12.10 16.89
CA LYS A 204 -7.70 12.51 17.82
C LYS A 204 -8.97 13.01 17.12
N PHE A 205 -8.86 13.40 15.85
CA PHE A 205 -10.01 13.86 15.06
C PHE A 205 -10.87 12.72 14.49
N LEU A 206 -10.42 11.46 14.60
CA LEU A 206 -11.20 10.31 14.15
C LEU A 206 -12.26 9.91 15.17
N ASP A 207 -13.49 9.71 14.70
CA ASP A 207 -14.56 9.11 15.48
C ASP A 207 -14.49 7.57 15.36
N TYR A 208 -13.70 6.96 16.24
CA TYR A 208 -13.48 5.51 16.24
C TYR A 208 -14.75 4.69 16.46
N ALA A 209 -15.73 5.23 17.19
CA ALA A 209 -17.01 4.53 17.42
C ALA A 209 -17.79 4.41 16.11
N THR A 210 -17.90 5.51 15.37
CA THR A 210 -18.52 5.51 14.04
C THR A 210 -17.73 4.66 13.05
N ILE A 211 -16.40 4.77 13.02
CA ILE A 211 -15.52 3.97 12.14
C ILE A 211 -15.73 2.47 12.39
N ASN A 212 -15.68 2.02 13.64
CA ASN A 212 -15.90 0.61 13.96
C ASN A 212 -17.29 0.12 13.52
N LYS A 213 -18.33 0.95 13.68
CA LYS A 213 -19.67 0.61 13.17
C LYS A 213 -19.68 0.46 11.64
N VAL A 214 -19.00 1.39 10.92
CA VAL A 214 -18.87 1.35 9.47
C VAL A 214 -18.19 0.05 9.04
N LEU A 215 -17.00 -0.25 9.60
CA LEU A 215 -16.21 -1.42 9.23
C LEU A 215 -16.98 -2.72 9.53
N ASN A 216 -17.62 -2.84 10.70
CA ASN A 216 -18.42 -4.02 11.03
C ASN A 216 -19.57 -4.24 10.04
N ASN A 217 -20.27 -3.18 9.63
CA ASN A 217 -21.33 -3.29 8.63
C ASN A 217 -20.77 -3.68 7.26
N MET A 218 -19.59 -3.16 6.87
CA MET A 218 -18.91 -3.55 5.63
C MET A 218 -18.49 -5.02 5.67
N ILE A 219 -17.97 -5.53 6.76
CA ILE A 219 -17.63 -6.95 6.94
C ILE A 219 -18.85 -7.82 6.64
N ILE A 220 -20.00 -7.51 7.27
CA ILE A 220 -21.25 -8.27 7.06
C ILE A 220 -21.67 -8.20 5.58
N PHE A 221 -21.70 -7.01 5.00
CA PHE A 221 -22.14 -6.79 3.62
C PHE A 221 -21.25 -7.51 2.61
N TYR A 222 -19.91 -7.38 2.73
CA TYR A 222 -18.97 -8.00 1.81
C TYR A 222 -18.79 -9.50 2.04
N SER A 223 -19.04 -9.99 3.25
CA SER A 223 -19.19 -11.42 3.52
C SER A 223 -20.36 -12.01 2.72
N CYS A 224 -21.53 -11.35 2.69
CA CYS A 224 -22.67 -11.77 1.87
C CYS A 224 -22.39 -11.70 0.37
N LYS A 225 -21.55 -10.79 -0.07
CA LYS A 225 -21.09 -10.69 -1.48
C LYS A 225 -19.95 -11.65 -1.83
N ASN A 226 -19.42 -12.39 -0.88
CA ASN A 226 -18.24 -13.25 -1.02
C ASN A 226 -17.00 -12.49 -1.55
N ASN A 227 -16.89 -11.19 -1.25
CA ASN A 227 -15.72 -10.37 -1.57
C ASN A 227 -14.75 -10.38 -0.37
N MET A 228 -13.86 -11.38 -0.37
CA MET A 228 -12.90 -11.59 0.73
C MET A 228 -11.82 -10.53 0.80
N ASP A 229 -11.52 -9.84 -0.30
CA ASP A 229 -10.51 -8.78 -0.35
C ASP A 229 -10.94 -7.58 0.49
N ILE A 230 -12.09 -6.98 0.18
CA ILE A 230 -12.61 -5.84 0.96
C ILE A 230 -12.95 -6.26 2.40
N MET A 231 -13.47 -7.48 2.59
CA MET A 231 -13.73 -7.99 3.94
C MET A 231 -12.43 -8.06 4.76
N GLY A 232 -11.35 -8.54 4.17
CA GLY A 232 -10.04 -8.63 4.81
C GLY A 232 -9.46 -7.24 5.17
N GLU A 233 -9.68 -6.24 4.32
CA GLU A 233 -9.26 -4.87 4.60
C GLU A 233 -10.04 -4.21 5.75
N CYS A 234 -11.23 -4.68 6.07
CA CYS A 234 -12.06 -4.17 7.17
C CYS A 234 -11.69 -4.77 8.55
N LEU A 235 -10.92 -5.86 8.57
CA LEU A 235 -10.52 -6.55 9.81
C LEU A 235 -9.28 -5.92 10.44
#